data_850667bc771ac674a5d915fbaa688cf7
#
_entry.id   850667bc771ac674a5d915fbaa688cf7
#
_cell.length_a   1.000
_cell.length_b   1.000
_cell.length_c   1.000
_cell.angle_alpha   90.00
_cell.angle_beta   90.00
_cell.angle_gamma   90.00
#
_symmetry.space_group_name_H-M   'P 1'
#
loop_
_entity.id
_entity.type
_entity.pdbx_description
1 polymer ?
#
loop_
_entity_poly.entity_id
_entity_poly.type
_entity_poly.pdbx_seq_one_letter_code
_entity_poly.pdbx_strand_id
1 'polypeptide(L)'
;GGIKKMMNWNGFISSDSGGFQLFSLIRKNPNLGKITDEGIVLYSGPKKQKKSLFTPEDSIRMQFTIGSDVMICLDDFTPPEANEKRIKESVERTIAWAKRAKIEFEKQLIEYGFDEKNRPLLLAPIQGHDNQKWRTYCSEELQEIGFDIYGLGGWPFTKDDKFDYSFCKLSADLTSKDSLRFALGVGTPENIVKLFFMGYQFFDCVLPTRDARHQRLYIFKVDPKTLNRADLEKLAKEDRLNEIFDYCYISKGQFATDISAVSEFCDCPICQKTNDIPQVNKAYLHHLFKIGDGSAFRLASLHNLRVYTQLMEILGKDS
;
A
#
# COMPACT_ATOMS: atom_id res chain seq x y z
N GLY A 1 -7.49 -12.84 -20.12
CA GLY A 1 -8.58 -12.44 -19.27
C GLY A 1 -8.19 -11.71 -18.01
N GLY A 2 -7.35 -12.29 -17.16
CA GLY A 2 -6.91 -11.68 -15.90
C GLY A 2 -8.04 -11.26 -14.94
N ILE A 3 -7.63 -10.64 -13.82
CA ILE A 3 -8.57 -10.21 -12.77
C ILE A 3 -9.42 -8.99 -13.21
N LYS A 4 -8.90 -8.13 -14.08
CA LYS A 4 -9.65 -6.98 -14.62
C LYS A 4 -10.97 -7.41 -15.26
N LYS A 5 -10.91 -8.45 -16.12
CA LYS A 5 -12.10 -8.98 -16.76
C LYS A 5 -13.06 -9.61 -15.75
N MET A 6 -12.55 -10.37 -14.78
CA MET A 6 -13.38 -10.98 -13.74
C MET A 6 -14.11 -9.93 -12.88
N MET A 7 -13.46 -8.81 -12.58
CA MET A 7 -14.01 -7.72 -11.76
C MET A 7 -14.82 -6.70 -12.58
N ASN A 8 -14.83 -6.81 -13.90
CA ASN A 8 -15.33 -5.74 -14.81
C ASN A 8 -14.69 -4.38 -14.50
N TRP A 9 -13.37 -4.37 -14.31
CA TRP A 9 -12.59 -3.21 -13.92
C TRP A 9 -11.69 -2.73 -15.05
N ASN A 10 -11.81 -1.45 -15.41
CA ASN A 10 -11.00 -0.83 -16.47
C ASN A 10 -9.87 0.06 -15.93
N GLY A 11 -9.77 0.18 -14.61
CA GLY A 11 -8.74 0.98 -13.96
C GLY A 11 -7.43 0.24 -13.79
N PHE A 12 -6.49 0.92 -13.17
CA PHE A 12 -5.17 0.45 -12.83
C PHE A 12 -5.20 -0.66 -11.75
N ILE A 13 -4.33 -1.66 -11.89
CA ILE A 13 -4.14 -2.74 -10.91
C ILE A 13 -2.66 -2.89 -10.60
N SER A 14 -2.32 -2.85 -9.32
CA SER A 14 -1.03 -3.30 -8.79
C SER A 14 -1.22 -4.62 -8.06
N SER A 15 -0.28 -5.53 -8.20
CA SER A 15 -0.26 -6.79 -7.45
C SER A 15 1.00 -6.92 -6.62
N ASP A 16 0.84 -7.43 -5.40
CA ASP A 16 1.95 -7.83 -4.54
C ASP A 16 2.71 -9.03 -5.10
N SER A 17 3.98 -9.13 -4.69
CA SER A 17 4.82 -10.31 -4.97
C SER A 17 4.39 -11.58 -4.22
N GLY A 18 3.59 -11.45 -3.16
CA GLY A 18 3.27 -12.52 -2.21
C GLY A 18 4.33 -12.72 -1.10
N GLY A 19 5.47 -12.05 -1.19
CA GLY A 19 6.61 -12.24 -0.28
C GLY A 19 6.30 -11.90 1.17
N PHE A 20 5.72 -10.73 1.42
CA PHE A 20 5.39 -10.28 2.78
C PHE A 20 4.39 -11.19 3.48
N GLN A 21 3.37 -11.68 2.76
CA GLN A 21 2.37 -12.59 3.31
C GLN A 21 3.01 -13.93 3.72
N LEU A 22 3.85 -14.50 2.87
CA LEU A 22 4.57 -15.74 3.15
C LEU A 22 5.58 -15.55 4.28
N PHE A 23 6.34 -14.46 4.27
CA PHE A 23 7.23 -14.08 5.36
C PHE A 23 6.49 -14.00 6.70
N SER A 24 5.35 -13.29 6.74
CA SER A 24 4.54 -13.13 7.95
C SER A 24 4.02 -14.47 8.48
N LEU A 25 3.57 -15.36 7.60
CA LEU A 25 3.11 -16.70 7.98
C LEU A 25 4.24 -17.56 8.55
N ILE A 26 5.42 -17.58 7.89
CA ILE A 26 6.59 -18.35 8.32
C ILE A 26 7.12 -17.82 9.65
N ARG A 27 7.16 -16.49 9.83
CA ARG A 27 7.59 -15.88 11.09
C ARG A 27 6.69 -16.27 12.26
N LYS A 28 5.36 -16.30 12.05
CA LYS A 28 4.40 -16.76 13.07
C LYS A 28 4.50 -18.25 13.35
N ASN A 29 4.78 -19.04 12.34
CA ASN A 29 4.91 -20.47 12.46
C ASN A 29 6.01 -21.01 11.51
N PRO A 30 7.27 -21.17 12.00
CA PRO A 30 8.40 -21.68 11.22
C PRO A 30 8.19 -23.09 10.64
N ASN A 31 7.16 -23.79 11.10
CA ASN A 31 6.79 -25.09 10.54
C ASN A 31 6.11 -24.98 9.16
N LEU A 32 5.68 -23.79 8.73
CA LEU A 32 5.02 -23.58 7.45
C LEU A 32 6.00 -23.41 6.29
N GLY A 33 7.27 -23.08 6.56
CA GLY A 33 8.23 -22.89 5.48
C GLY A 33 9.56 -22.31 5.94
N LYS A 34 10.38 -21.93 4.98
CA LYS A 34 11.63 -21.20 5.18
C LYS A 34 11.98 -20.34 3.97
N ILE A 35 12.73 -19.28 4.19
CA ILE A 35 13.31 -18.45 3.13
C ILE A 35 14.68 -18.99 2.77
N THR A 36 14.98 -19.12 1.49
CA THR A 36 16.24 -19.62 0.93
C THR A 36 16.69 -18.71 -0.21
N ASP A 37 17.92 -18.86 -0.70
CA ASP A 37 18.40 -18.03 -1.81
C ASP A 37 17.66 -18.34 -3.12
N GLU A 38 17.14 -19.56 -3.29
CA GLU A 38 16.33 -19.93 -4.46
C GLU A 38 14.92 -19.34 -4.44
N GLY A 39 14.36 -19.09 -3.24
CA GLY A 39 12.99 -18.62 -3.07
C GLY A 39 12.42 -19.01 -1.70
N ILE A 40 11.11 -19.01 -1.59
CA ILE A 40 10.37 -19.34 -0.36
C ILE A 40 9.88 -20.78 -0.45
N VAL A 41 10.40 -21.64 0.44
CA VAL A 41 9.96 -23.04 0.56
C VAL A 41 8.77 -23.11 1.50
N LEU A 42 7.66 -23.67 1.03
CA LEU A 42 6.46 -23.92 1.83
C LEU A 42 6.28 -25.40 2.12
N TYR A 43 5.84 -25.70 3.32
CA TYR A 43 5.53 -27.07 3.77
C TYR A 43 4.03 -27.25 3.91
N SER A 44 3.49 -28.35 3.38
CA SER A 44 2.08 -28.69 3.50
C SER A 44 1.87 -30.19 3.70
N GLY A 45 0.65 -30.57 4.10
CA GLY A 45 0.28 -31.93 4.36
C GLY A 45 0.75 -32.46 5.72
N PRO A 46 0.28 -33.69 6.11
CA PRO A 46 0.68 -34.31 7.35
C PRO A 46 2.21 -34.49 7.41
N LYS A 47 2.82 -34.16 8.57
CA LYS A 47 4.27 -34.24 8.80
C LYS A 47 5.16 -33.52 7.74
N LYS A 48 4.66 -32.44 7.11
CA LYS A 48 5.40 -31.64 6.10
C LYS A 48 5.85 -32.46 4.87
N GLN A 49 5.06 -33.43 4.46
CA GLN A 49 5.43 -34.36 3.37
C GLN A 49 5.50 -33.66 2.00
N LYS A 50 4.73 -32.59 1.79
CA LYS A 50 4.75 -31.84 0.54
C LYS A 50 5.60 -30.57 0.71
N LYS A 51 6.51 -30.36 -0.22
CA LYS A 51 7.31 -29.15 -0.34
C LYS A 51 6.95 -28.48 -1.65
N SER A 52 6.70 -27.18 -1.61
CA SER A 52 6.61 -26.33 -2.80
C SER A 52 7.62 -25.21 -2.67
N LEU A 53 8.25 -24.86 -3.77
CA LEU A 53 9.16 -23.72 -3.87
C LEU A 53 8.42 -22.62 -4.64
N PHE A 54 8.39 -21.42 -4.07
CA PHE A 54 7.89 -20.21 -4.71
C PHE A 54 9.08 -19.30 -4.99
N THR A 55 9.36 -19.09 -6.27
CA THR A 55 10.55 -18.38 -6.73
C THR A 55 10.21 -16.93 -7.16
N PRO A 56 11.22 -16.04 -7.34
CA PRO A 56 11.02 -14.75 -7.96
C PRO A 56 10.36 -14.83 -9.34
N GLU A 57 10.74 -15.84 -10.14
CA GLU A 57 10.15 -16.08 -11.47
C GLU A 57 8.68 -16.50 -11.37
N ASP A 58 8.32 -17.35 -10.39
CA ASP A 58 6.93 -17.75 -10.17
C ASP A 58 6.06 -16.54 -9.81
N SER A 59 6.58 -15.65 -8.96
CA SER A 59 5.90 -14.41 -8.58
C SER A 59 5.60 -13.55 -9.81
N ILE A 60 6.57 -13.34 -10.69
CA ILE A 60 6.40 -12.54 -11.92
C ILE A 60 5.37 -13.19 -12.84
N ARG A 61 5.50 -14.50 -13.14
CA ARG A 61 4.54 -15.23 -14.00
C ARG A 61 3.11 -15.16 -13.47
N MET A 62 2.94 -15.25 -12.15
CA MET A 62 1.63 -15.13 -11.51
C MET A 62 1.05 -13.72 -11.70
N GLN A 63 1.83 -12.67 -11.56
CA GLN A 63 1.41 -11.30 -11.74
C GLN A 63 1.03 -10.98 -13.19
N PHE A 64 1.74 -11.55 -14.18
CA PHE A 64 1.32 -11.52 -15.59
C PHE A 64 -0.02 -12.24 -15.80
N THR A 65 -0.24 -13.40 -15.18
CA THR A 65 -1.52 -14.12 -15.24
C THR A 65 -2.67 -13.32 -14.63
N ILE A 66 -2.41 -12.58 -13.55
CA ILE A 66 -3.35 -11.61 -12.94
C ILE A 66 -3.68 -10.50 -13.93
N GLY A 67 -2.73 -10.05 -14.74
CA GLY A 67 -2.85 -8.93 -15.66
C GLY A 67 -2.65 -7.59 -14.95
N SER A 68 -1.64 -7.51 -14.10
CA SER A 68 -1.29 -6.31 -13.32
C SER A 68 -0.61 -5.27 -14.18
N ASP A 69 -0.89 -3.99 -13.93
CA ASP A 69 -0.21 -2.85 -14.57
C ASP A 69 1.09 -2.47 -13.83
N VAL A 70 1.17 -2.73 -12.52
CA VAL A 70 2.41 -2.70 -11.74
C VAL A 70 2.61 -4.04 -11.05
N MET A 71 3.79 -4.61 -11.26
CA MET A 71 4.24 -5.86 -10.68
C MET A 71 5.36 -5.60 -9.69
N ILE A 72 5.35 -6.29 -8.55
CA ILE A 72 6.33 -6.10 -7.48
C ILE A 72 7.27 -7.28 -7.44
N CYS A 73 8.59 -7.02 -7.45
CA CYS A 73 9.61 -8.06 -7.28
C CYS A 73 9.47 -8.72 -5.91
N LEU A 74 9.65 -10.05 -5.87
CA LEU A 74 9.79 -10.78 -4.62
C LEU A 74 11.04 -10.27 -3.90
N ASP A 75 10.89 -9.93 -2.62
CA ASP A 75 11.95 -9.42 -1.76
C ASP A 75 12.02 -10.19 -0.45
N ASP A 76 13.16 -10.16 0.20
CA ASP A 76 13.34 -10.73 1.53
C ASP A 76 13.17 -9.65 2.60
N PHE A 77 11.97 -9.54 3.13
CA PHE A 77 11.62 -8.54 4.12
C PHE A 77 12.52 -8.61 5.37
N THR A 78 13.11 -7.47 5.73
CA THR A 78 13.93 -7.35 6.94
C THR A 78 13.03 -7.07 8.15
N PRO A 79 12.96 -7.99 9.15
CA PRO A 79 12.15 -7.76 10.33
C PRO A 79 12.71 -6.63 11.21
N PRO A 80 11.84 -5.93 11.99
CA PRO A 80 12.26 -4.81 12.82
C PRO A 80 13.35 -5.12 13.86
N GLU A 81 13.43 -6.37 14.31
CA GLU A 81 14.42 -6.85 15.29
C GLU A 81 15.68 -7.43 14.65
N ALA A 82 15.88 -7.28 13.32
CA ALA A 82 17.01 -7.86 12.62
C ALA A 82 18.35 -7.28 13.10
N ASN A 83 19.32 -8.15 13.33
CA ASN A 83 20.70 -7.74 13.52
C ASN A 83 21.37 -7.45 12.16
N GLU A 84 22.56 -6.84 12.18
CA GLU A 84 23.29 -6.45 10.96
C GLU A 84 23.52 -7.63 9.99
N LYS A 85 23.82 -8.81 10.50
CA LYS A 85 23.99 -10.02 9.67
C LYS A 85 22.71 -10.33 8.91
N ARG A 86 21.54 -10.31 9.57
CA ARG A 86 20.24 -10.58 8.94
C ARG A 86 19.85 -9.48 7.94
N ILE A 87 20.20 -8.22 8.25
CA ILE A 87 20.00 -7.09 7.31
C ILE A 87 20.80 -7.33 6.04
N LYS A 88 22.09 -7.67 6.17
CA LYS A 88 22.97 -8.00 5.05
C LYS A 88 22.39 -9.13 4.19
N GLU A 89 22.05 -10.27 4.80
CA GLU A 89 21.46 -11.43 4.10
C GLU A 89 20.18 -11.07 3.36
N SER A 90 19.33 -10.24 3.97
CA SER A 90 18.09 -9.75 3.37
C SER A 90 18.35 -8.90 2.14
N VAL A 91 19.27 -7.96 2.23
CA VAL A 91 19.63 -7.07 1.12
C VAL A 91 20.24 -7.86 -0.04
N GLU A 92 21.25 -8.71 0.24
CA GLU A 92 21.90 -9.52 -0.80
C GLU A 92 20.92 -10.45 -1.51
N ARG A 93 19.99 -11.07 -0.76
CA ARG A 93 18.94 -11.92 -1.33
C ARG A 93 17.92 -11.12 -2.14
N THR A 94 17.49 -9.96 -1.64
CA THR A 94 16.58 -9.07 -2.38
C THR A 94 17.16 -8.67 -3.73
N ILE A 95 18.43 -8.27 -3.78
CA ILE A 95 19.13 -7.91 -5.01
C ILE A 95 19.21 -9.12 -5.96
N ALA A 96 19.60 -10.29 -5.46
CA ALA A 96 19.69 -11.51 -6.27
C ALA A 96 18.32 -11.92 -6.84
N TRP A 97 17.26 -11.82 -6.05
CA TRP A 97 15.89 -12.11 -6.49
C TRP A 97 15.37 -11.06 -7.48
N ALA A 98 15.70 -9.78 -7.28
CA ALA A 98 15.32 -8.71 -8.19
C ALA A 98 15.97 -8.88 -9.59
N LYS A 99 17.24 -9.30 -9.66
CA LYS A 99 17.91 -9.66 -10.93
C LYS A 99 17.15 -10.77 -11.67
N ARG A 100 16.77 -11.83 -10.96
CA ARG A 100 16.02 -12.96 -11.53
C ARG A 100 14.61 -12.55 -11.96
N ALA A 101 13.93 -11.76 -11.13
CA ALA A 101 12.61 -11.21 -11.45
C ALA A 101 12.63 -10.34 -12.72
N LYS A 102 13.66 -9.49 -12.88
CA LYS A 102 13.84 -8.65 -14.07
C LYS A 102 14.00 -9.48 -15.34
N ILE A 103 14.85 -10.52 -15.31
CA ILE A 103 15.05 -11.43 -16.45
C ILE A 103 13.73 -12.12 -16.82
N GLU A 104 13.01 -12.67 -15.85
CA GLU A 104 11.71 -13.32 -16.11
C GLU A 104 10.66 -12.31 -16.62
N PHE A 105 10.64 -11.10 -16.08
CA PHE A 105 9.75 -10.04 -16.52
C PHE A 105 9.97 -9.70 -18.00
N GLU A 106 11.20 -9.49 -18.42
CA GLU A 106 11.54 -9.19 -19.82
C GLU A 106 11.17 -10.34 -20.76
N LYS A 107 11.40 -11.58 -20.34
CA LYS A 107 10.95 -12.78 -21.05
C LYS A 107 9.43 -12.81 -21.22
N GLN A 108 8.68 -12.54 -20.15
CA GLN A 108 7.22 -12.53 -20.18
C GLN A 108 6.67 -11.38 -21.03
N LEU A 109 7.32 -10.20 -21.08
CA LEU A 109 6.93 -9.12 -22.00
C LEU A 109 6.93 -9.59 -23.46
N ILE A 110 7.96 -10.33 -23.86
CA ILE A 110 8.06 -10.91 -25.23
C ILE A 110 6.97 -11.97 -25.44
N GLU A 111 6.78 -12.87 -24.48
CA GLU A 111 5.81 -13.97 -24.58
C GLU A 111 4.37 -13.46 -24.70
N TYR A 112 4.02 -12.39 -23.97
CA TYR A 112 2.69 -11.77 -24.02
C TYR A 112 2.55 -10.73 -25.14
N GLY A 113 3.61 -10.40 -25.87
CA GLY A 113 3.59 -9.45 -26.99
C GLY A 113 3.44 -7.98 -26.56
N PHE A 114 3.96 -7.61 -25.42
CA PHE A 114 3.96 -6.20 -24.96
C PHE A 114 5.03 -5.39 -25.69
N ASP A 115 4.72 -4.13 -25.98
CA ASP A 115 5.67 -3.11 -26.41
C ASP A 115 5.98 -2.11 -25.27
N GLU A 116 6.97 -1.24 -25.50
CA GLU A 116 7.39 -0.24 -24.48
C GLU A 116 6.27 0.69 -24.02
N LYS A 117 5.25 0.95 -24.82
CA LYS A 117 4.17 1.88 -24.49
C LYS A 117 3.06 1.25 -23.66
N ASN A 118 2.88 -0.05 -23.81
CA ASN A 118 1.74 -0.78 -23.25
C ASN A 118 2.14 -1.82 -22.20
N ARG A 119 3.44 -1.96 -21.91
CA ARG A 119 3.92 -2.91 -20.91
C ARG A 119 3.54 -2.52 -19.47
N PRO A 120 3.37 -3.51 -18.60
CA PRO A 120 3.31 -3.25 -17.18
C PRO A 120 4.63 -2.64 -16.67
N LEU A 121 4.60 -2.01 -15.50
CA LEU A 121 5.76 -1.49 -14.81
C LEU A 121 6.27 -2.49 -13.77
N LEU A 122 7.58 -2.55 -13.61
CA LEU A 122 8.22 -3.41 -12.62
C LEU A 122 8.77 -2.58 -11.46
N LEU A 123 8.39 -2.96 -10.24
CA LEU A 123 8.80 -2.32 -9.00
C LEU A 123 9.77 -3.21 -8.23
N ALA A 124 10.88 -2.63 -7.74
CA ALA A 124 11.80 -3.27 -6.81
C ALA A 124 11.76 -2.60 -5.43
N PRO A 125 11.46 -3.34 -4.34
CA PRO A 125 11.52 -2.81 -2.97
C PRO A 125 12.96 -2.63 -2.50
N ILE A 126 13.30 -1.44 -1.96
CA ILE A 126 14.60 -1.17 -1.35
C ILE A 126 14.58 -1.67 0.09
N GLN A 127 15.37 -2.69 0.41
CA GLN A 127 15.53 -3.24 1.75
C GLN A 127 16.78 -2.65 2.45
N GLY A 128 17.03 -3.00 3.70
CA GLY A 128 18.17 -2.53 4.48
C GLY A 128 17.81 -1.99 5.87
N HIS A 129 16.53 -2.12 6.28
CA HIS A 129 16.03 -1.65 7.59
C HIS A 129 16.39 -0.16 7.81
N ASP A 130 16.70 0.27 9.03
CA ASP A 130 17.19 1.60 9.41
C ASP A 130 18.72 1.77 9.21
N ASN A 131 19.38 0.75 8.66
CA ASN A 131 20.83 0.79 8.40
C ASN A 131 21.12 1.50 7.07
N GLN A 132 21.59 2.75 7.17
CA GLN A 132 21.88 3.59 6.01
C GLN A 132 22.83 2.90 5.01
N LYS A 133 23.91 2.25 5.47
CA LYS A 133 24.87 1.56 4.62
C LYS A 133 24.21 0.49 3.74
N TRP A 134 23.43 -0.39 4.36
CA TRP A 134 22.78 -1.49 3.64
C TRP A 134 21.65 -1.02 2.75
N ARG A 135 20.93 0.03 3.16
CA ARG A 135 19.90 0.65 2.33
C ARG A 135 20.46 1.35 1.11
N THR A 136 21.59 2.08 1.28
CA THR A 136 22.32 2.70 0.17
C THR A 136 22.80 1.63 -0.81
N TYR A 137 23.47 0.59 -0.33
CA TYR A 137 23.94 -0.51 -1.16
C TYR A 137 22.80 -1.20 -1.92
N CYS A 138 21.69 -1.48 -1.26
CA CYS A 138 20.50 -2.05 -1.92
C CYS A 138 19.98 -1.14 -3.04
N SER A 139 19.86 0.16 -2.77
CA SER A 139 19.36 1.13 -3.74
C SER A 139 20.28 1.26 -4.96
N GLU A 140 21.59 1.33 -4.75
CA GLU A 140 22.58 1.43 -5.83
C GLU A 140 22.53 0.21 -6.76
N GLU A 141 22.55 -1.01 -6.19
CA GLU A 141 22.47 -2.25 -6.95
C GLU A 141 21.14 -2.38 -7.72
N LEU A 142 20.01 -1.99 -7.10
CA LEU A 142 18.73 -2.02 -7.79
C LEU A 142 18.66 -0.99 -8.92
N GLN A 143 19.26 0.19 -8.75
CA GLN A 143 19.34 1.20 -9.81
C GLN A 143 20.23 0.75 -10.96
N GLU A 144 21.31 0.02 -10.71
CA GLU A 144 22.17 -0.57 -11.75
C GLU A 144 21.41 -1.64 -12.57
N ILE A 145 20.55 -2.45 -11.93
CA ILE A 145 19.68 -3.41 -12.64
C ILE A 145 18.63 -2.68 -13.48
N GLY A 146 18.09 -1.56 -13.01
CA GLY A 146 17.10 -0.73 -13.66
C GLY A 146 15.67 -1.22 -13.51
N PHE A 147 14.87 -0.47 -12.74
CA PHE A 147 13.44 -0.71 -12.53
C PHE A 147 12.64 0.55 -12.81
N ASP A 148 11.34 0.40 -13.09
CA ASP A 148 10.45 1.53 -13.37
C ASP A 148 10.07 2.28 -12.09
N ILE A 149 9.94 1.54 -10.97
CA ILE A 149 9.50 2.07 -9.69
C ILE A 149 10.38 1.49 -8.58
N TYR A 150 10.70 2.32 -7.59
CA TYR A 150 11.38 1.89 -6.36
C TYR A 150 10.44 1.93 -5.18
N GLY A 151 10.33 0.80 -4.47
CA GLY A 151 9.43 0.63 -3.33
C GLY A 151 10.10 0.94 -2.00
N LEU A 152 9.36 1.56 -1.07
CA LEU A 152 9.75 1.65 0.33
C LEU A 152 9.63 0.26 0.97
N GLY A 153 10.72 -0.51 0.97
CA GLY A 153 10.80 -1.80 1.63
C GLY A 153 11.15 -1.67 3.10
N GLY A 154 10.60 -2.52 3.95
CA GLY A 154 10.85 -2.55 5.37
C GLY A 154 9.71 -1.97 6.22
N TRP A 155 9.99 -1.67 7.49
CA TRP A 155 9.01 -1.27 8.49
C TRP A 155 9.17 0.21 8.85
N PRO A 156 8.32 1.12 8.38
CA PRO A 156 8.48 2.57 8.57
C PRO A 156 7.95 3.04 9.93
N PHE A 157 8.27 2.31 10.99
CA PHE A 157 7.89 2.69 12.36
C PHE A 157 9.08 2.56 13.30
N THR A 158 9.19 3.51 14.21
CA THR A 158 10.17 3.49 15.30
C THR A 158 9.82 2.39 16.32
N LYS A 159 10.71 2.15 17.27
CA LYS A 159 10.48 1.21 18.38
C LYS A 159 9.29 1.61 19.28
N ASP A 160 8.91 2.88 19.28
CA ASP A 160 7.76 3.42 20.01
C ASP A 160 6.48 3.47 19.16
N ASP A 161 6.41 2.68 18.08
CA ASP A 161 5.27 2.61 17.15
C ASP A 161 4.88 3.94 16.48
N LYS A 162 5.83 4.90 16.41
CA LYS A 162 5.63 6.15 15.68
C LYS A 162 6.09 6.00 14.24
N PHE A 163 5.35 6.61 13.32
CA PHE A 163 5.74 6.61 11.91
C PHE A 163 7.07 7.36 11.71
N ASP A 164 8.02 6.71 11.04
CA ASP A 164 9.38 7.22 10.85
C ASP A 164 9.54 7.90 9.49
N TYR A 165 9.30 9.21 9.48
CA TYR A 165 9.48 10.03 8.29
C TYR A 165 10.94 10.15 7.84
N SER A 166 11.90 10.06 8.77
CA SER A 166 13.33 10.12 8.43
C SER A 166 13.77 8.88 7.65
N PHE A 167 13.27 7.71 8.03
CA PHE A 167 13.44 6.46 7.28
C PHE A 167 12.87 6.56 5.86
N CYS A 168 11.65 7.11 5.73
CA CYS A 168 11.01 7.30 4.42
C CYS A 168 11.78 8.31 3.56
N LYS A 169 12.22 9.42 4.15
CA LYS A 169 13.01 10.46 3.45
C LYS A 169 14.35 9.91 2.98
N LEU A 170 15.08 9.18 3.84
CA LEU A 170 16.33 8.51 3.46
C LEU A 170 16.11 7.62 2.22
N SER A 171 15.06 6.79 2.22
CA SER A 171 14.78 5.90 1.09
C SER A 171 14.47 6.66 -0.20
N ALA A 172 13.75 7.78 -0.11
CA ALA A 172 13.46 8.62 -1.27
C ALA A 172 14.72 9.28 -1.82
N ASP A 173 15.62 9.75 -0.95
CA ASP A 173 16.86 10.44 -1.32
C ASP A 173 17.91 9.53 -1.96
N LEU A 174 17.81 8.23 -1.75
CA LEU A 174 18.72 7.24 -2.34
C LEU A 174 18.41 6.90 -3.80
N THR A 175 17.27 7.33 -4.34
CA THR A 175 16.91 7.13 -5.75
C THR A 175 16.98 8.44 -6.53
N SER A 176 17.14 8.36 -7.85
CA SER A 176 17.11 9.54 -8.72
C SER A 176 15.82 10.34 -8.51
N LYS A 177 15.89 11.67 -8.62
CA LYS A 177 14.70 12.55 -8.49
C LYS A 177 13.61 12.22 -9.50
N ASP A 178 13.98 11.73 -10.66
CA ASP A 178 13.08 11.36 -11.75
C ASP A 178 12.49 9.94 -11.58
N SER A 179 12.97 9.18 -10.59
CA SER A 179 12.44 7.85 -10.31
C SER A 179 11.04 7.91 -9.70
N LEU A 180 10.17 7.02 -10.16
CA LEU A 180 8.88 6.77 -9.50
C LEU A 180 9.10 6.01 -8.19
N ARG A 181 8.35 6.38 -7.15
CA ARG A 181 8.44 5.78 -5.82
C ARG A 181 7.09 5.33 -5.30
N PHE A 182 7.09 4.16 -4.70
CA PHE A 182 5.91 3.55 -4.11
C PHE A 182 6.11 3.37 -2.59
N ALA A 183 5.26 3.98 -1.78
CA ALA A 183 5.24 3.77 -0.33
C ALA A 183 4.36 2.56 0.01
N LEU A 184 4.97 1.37 0.01
CA LEU A 184 4.28 0.10 0.26
C LEU A 184 3.69 0.04 1.67
N GLY A 185 2.39 -0.25 1.77
CA GLY A 185 1.67 -0.39 3.04
C GLY A 185 1.42 0.92 3.80
N VAL A 186 1.62 2.07 3.19
CA VAL A 186 1.41 3.40 3.79
C VAL A 186 0.15 4.04 3.21
N GLY A 187 -0.73 4.64 3.98
CA GLY A 187 -0.85 4.90 5.38
C GLY A 187 -2.05 5.79 5.69
N THR A 188 -1.95 6.59 6.75
CA THR A 188 -2.98 7.59 7.09
C THR A 188 -2.98 8.73 6.08
N PRO A 189 -4.06 9.54 5.97
CA PRO A 189 -4.09 10.73 5.10
C PRO A 189 -2.89 11.65 5.32
N GLU A 190 -2.50 11.89 6.56
CA GLU A 190 -1.36 12.73 6.92
C GLU A 190 -0.03 12.12 6.42
N ASN A 191 0.14 10.80 6.55
CA ASN A 191 1.34 10.11 6.06
C ASN A 191 1.44 10.23 4.54
N ILE A 192 0.33 10.02 3.83
CA ILE A 192 0.27 10.15 2.36
C ILE A 192 0.70 11.55 1.93
N VAL A 193 0.14 12.60 2.53
CA VAL A 193 0.51 13.99 2.21
C VAL A 193 2.00 14.23 2.43
N LYS A 194 2.52 13.88 3.61
CA LYS A 194 3.94 14.08 3.93
C LYS A 194 4.86 13.31 3.00
N LEU A 195 4.56 12.05 2.69
CA LEU A 195 5.37 11.23 1.79
C LEU A 195 5.26 11.69 0.34
N PHE A 196 4.11 12.20 -0.10
CA PHE A 196 3.98 12.77 -1.43
C PHE A 196 4.99 13.91 -1.65
N PHE A 197 5.13 14.81 -0.67
CA PHE A 197 6.12 15.90 -0.72
C PHE A 197 7.57 15.44 -0.45
N MET A 198 7.78 14.19 -0.03
CA MET A 198 9.09 13.54 -0.02
C MET A 198 9.42 12.87 -1.36
N GLY A 199 8.49 12.86 -2.32
CA GLY A 199 8.67 12.34 -3.67
C GLY A 199 8.10 10.95 -3.91
N TYR A 200 7.17 10.46 -3.10
CA TYR A 200 6.39 9.25 -3.37
C TYR A 200 5.13 9.58 -4.17
N GLN A 201 4.85 8.80 -5.21
CA GLN A 201 3.68 9.01 -6.07
C GLN A 201 2.63 7.90 -5.93
N PHE A 202 3.04 6.71 -5.49
CA PHE A 202 2.16 5.56 -5.34
C PHE A 202 2.05 5.14 -3.88
N PHE A 203 0.83 4.75 -3.49
CA PHE A 203 0.49 4.35 -2.12
C PHE A 203 -0.50 3.20 -2.17
N ASP A 204 -0.32 2.22 -1.29
CA ASP A 204 -1.33 1.22 -0.97
C ASP A 204 -1.48 1.09 0.54
N CYS A 205 -2.68 0.88 1.01
CA CYS A 205 -2.90 0.54 2.40
C CYS A 205 -4.27 -0.09 2.64
N VAL A 206 -4.35 -0.85 3.72
CA VAL A 206 -5.60 -1.46 4.17
C VAL A 206 -6.45 -0.54 5.05
N LEU A 207 -5.92 0.64 5.44
CA LEU A 207 -6.54 1.51 6.45
C LEU A 207 -7.97 1.92 6.10
N PRO A 208 -8.31 2.36 4.87
CA PRO A 208 -9.68 2.79 4.58
C PRO A 208 -10.73 1.73 4.92
N THR A 209 -10.48 0.49 4.51
CA THR A 209 -11.40 -0.62 4.72
C THR A 209 -11.26 -1.26 6.10
N ARG A 210 -10.03 -1.37 6.64
CA ARG A 210 -9.79 -1.88 7.99
C ARG A 210 -10.43 -1.00 9.04
N ASP A 211 -10.20 0.29 8.97
CA ASP A 211 -10.73 1.26 9.92
C ASP A 211 -12.25 1.35 9.83
N ALA A 212 -12.82 1.28 8.62
CA ALA A 212 -14.25 1.18 8.44
C ALA A 212 -14.85 -0.02 9.21
N ARG A 213 -14.21 -1.21 9.14
CA ARG A 213 -14.65 -2.39 9.91
C ARG A 213 -14.50 -2.19 11.42
N HIS A 214 -13.58 -1.33 11.85
CA HIS A 214 -13.40 -0.93 13.25
C HIS A 214 -14.15 0.35 13.60
N GLN A 215 -15.17 0.74 12.78
CA GLN A 215 -16.09 1.83 13.07
C GLN A 215 -15.40 3.21 13.14
N ARG A 216 -14.24 3.36 12.52
CA ARG A 216 -13.50 4.62 12.36
C ARG A 216 -13.64 5.14 10.93
N LEU A 217 -14.19 6.34 10.81
CA LEU A 217 -14.40 7.03 9.55
C LEU A 217 -13.45 8.23 9.45
N TYR A 218 -12.96 8.48 8.25
CA TYR A 218 -12.11 9.65 7.96
C TYR A 218 -13.00 10.83 7.56
N ILE A 219 -12.68 12.01 8.06
CA ILE A 219 -13.47 13.24 7.82
C ILE A 219 -12.55 14.36 7.35
N PHE A 220 -12.93 15.05 6.27
CA PHE A 220 -12.42 16.38 5.99
C PHE A 220 -13.14 17.41 6.88
N LYS A 221 -12.39 18.23 7.59
CA LYS A 221 -12.91 19.35 8.41
C LYS A 221 -13.22 20.58 7.59
N VAL A 222 -12.68 20.64 6.38
CA VAL A 222 -12.87 21.72 5.40
C VAL A 222 -13.29 21.12 4.07
N ASP A 223 -13.92 21.89 3.21
CA ASP A 223 -14.31 21.41 1.88
C ASP A 223 -13.04 21.08 1.07
N PRO A 224 -12.81 19.80 0.70
CA PRO A 224 -11.64 19.38 -0.08
C PRO A 224 -11.56 20.05 -1.47
N LYS A 225 -12.67 20.57 -1.99
CA LYS A 225 -12.69 21.31 -3.26
C LYS A 225 -12.04 22.67 -3.16
N THR A 226 -11.93 23.25 -1.96
CA THR A 226 -11.25 24.53 -1.70
C THR A 226 -9.75 24.37 -1.48
N LEU A 227 -9.28 23.14 -1.29
CA LEU A 227 -7.87 22.84 -1.09
C LEU A 227 -7.17 22.61 -2.44
N ASN A 228 -5.94 23.05 -2.49
CA ASN A 228 -5.01 22.76 -3.56
C ASN A 228 -3.72 22.12 -3.03
N ARG A 229 -2.85 21.69 -3.94
CA ARG A 229 -1.58 21.03 -3.61
C ARG A 229 -0.66 21.91 -2.75
N ALA A 230 -0.61 23.22 -3.00
CA ALA A 230 0.24 24.15 -2.24
C ALA A 230 -0.24 24.32 -0.80
N ASP A 231 -1.56 24.30 -0.57
CA ASP A 231 -2.14 24.34 0.78
C ASP A 231 -1.71 23.09 1.57
N LEU A 232 -1.79 21.91 0.98
CA LEU A 232 -1.36 20.67 1.61
C LEU A 232 0.14 20.68 1.91
N GLU A 233 0.97 21.18 1.00
CA GLU A 233 2.41 21.31 1.22
C GLU A 233 2.74 22.21 2.41
N LYS A 234 2.08 23.37 2.48
CA LYS A 234 2.24 24.30 3.59
C LYS A 234 1.84 23.66 4.92
N LEU A 235 0.65 23.06 4.99
CA LEU A 235 0.16 22.39 6.20
C LEU A 235 1.06 21.23 6.62
N ALA A 236 1.60 20.48 5.66
CA ALA A 236 2.54 19.39 5.95
C ALA A 236 3.85 19.89 6.54
N LYS A 237 4.42 20.99 6.00
CA LYS A 237 5.65 21.63 6.50
C LYS A 237 5.47 22.22 7.90
N GLU A 238 4.27 22.75 8.20
CA GLU A 238 3.92 23.36 9.49
C GLU A 238 3.41 22.35 10.53
N ASP A 239 3.32 21.05 10.18
CA ASP A 239 2.74 19.97 11.00
C ASP A 239 1.28 20.23 11.42
N ARG A 240 0.51 20.83 10.55
CA ARG A 240 -0.88 21.30 10.77
C ARG A 240 -1.94 20.52 9.97
N LEU A 241 -1.62 19.35 9.45
CA LEU A 241 -2.58 18.53 8.70
C LEU A 241 -3.81 18.11 9.51
N ASN A 242 -3.69 18.08 10.83
CA ASN A 242 -4.81 17.87 11.75
C ASN A 242 -5.89 18.97 11.69
N GLU A 243 -5.62 20.09 11.05
CA GLU A 243 -6.62 21.14 10.83
C GLU A 243 -7.61 20.80 9.73
N ILE A 244 -7.22 19.92 8.79
CA ILE A 244 -8.06 19.52 7.65
C ILE A 244 -8.57 18.08 7.76
N PHE A 245 -7.99 17.23 8.60
CA PHE A 245 -8.44 15.86 8.81
C PHE A 245 -8.93 15.62 10.23
N ASP A 246 -9.93 14.74 10.36
CA ASP A 246 -10.43 14.24 11.64
C ASP A 246 -10.94 12.79 11.50
N TYR A 247 -11.26 12.19 12.63
CA TYR A 247 -11.78 10.83 12.71
C TYR A 247 -13.12 10.80 13.44
N CYS A 248 -14.13 10.20 12.81
CA CYS A 248 -15.41 9.92 13.44
C CYS A 248 -15.46 8.45 13.88
N TYR A 249 -15.54 8.22 15.19
CA TYR A 249 -15.75 6.88 15.76
C TYR A 249 -17.25 6.64 15.90
N ILE A 250 -17.87 6.10 14.86
CA ILE A 250 -19.32 5.97 14.74
C ILE A 250 -19.96 5.08 15.83
N SER A 251 -19.15 4.29 16.56
CA SER A 251 -19.60 3.50 17.72
C SER A 251 -20.00 4.34 18.93
N LYS A 252 -19.59 5.60 19.03
CA LYS A 252 -19.91 6.46 20.17
C LYS A 252 -21.40 6.73 20.28
N GLY A 253 -21.96 6.62 21.50
CA GLY A 253 -23.39 6.78 21.77
C GLY A 253 -24.01 8.11 21.33
N GLN A 254 -23.20 9.17 21.24
CA GLN A 254 -23.68 10.48 20.74
C GLN A 254 -24.26 10.43 19.32
N PHE A 255 -23.88 9.44 18.53
CA PHE A 255 -24.35 9.29 17.15
C PHE A 255 -25.65 8.49 17.03
N ALA A 256 -26.18 7.93 18.14
CA ALA A 256 -27.40 7.12 18.11
C ALA A 256 -28.64 7.91 17.62
N THR A 257 -28.64 9.22 17.77
CA THR A 257 -29.73 10.13 17.34
C THR A 257 -29.26 11.22 16.38
N ASP A 258 -28.01 11.19 15.93
CA ASP A 258 -27.45 12.20 15.02
C ASP A 258 -27.88 11.92 13.58
N ILE A 259 -28.86 12.70 13.09
CA ILE A 259 -29.40 12.60 11.73
C ILE A 259 -28.57 13.37 10.69
N SER A 260 -27.43 13.98 11.04
CA SER A 260 -26.56 14.63 10.08
C SER A 260 -25.84 13.62 9.18
N ALA A 261 -25.36 14.09 8.03
CA ALA A 261 -24.50 13.30 7.12
C ALA A 261 -23.29 12.71 7.85
N VAL A 262 -22.78 11.59 7.34
CA VAL A 262 -21.55 10.99 7.86
C VAL A 262 -20.40 12.01 7.78
N SER A 263 -20.28 12.73 6.66
CA SER A 263 -19.36 13.84 6.48
C SER A 263 -20.01 14.91 5.61
N GLU A 264 -19.85 16.17 6.00
CA GLU A 264 -20.43 17.32 5.30
C GLU A 264 -19.83 17.52 3.91
N PHE A 265 -18.53 17.35 3.78
CA PHE A 265 -17.78 17.67 2.56
C PHE A 265 -17.46 16.45 1.68
N CYS A 266 -17.97 15.28 2.03
CA CYS A 266 -17.74 14.07 1.24
C CYS A 266 -18.83 13.92 0.15
N ASP A 267 -18.39 13.72 -1.08
CA ASP A 267 -19.26 13.51 -2.24
C ASP A 267 -19.51 12.03 -2.56
N CYS A 268 -19.22 11.11 -1.63
CA CYS A 268 -19.52 9.69 -1.83
C CYS A 268 -21.02 9.40 -1.88
N PRO A 269 -21.43 8.29 -2.51
CA PRO A 269 -22.86 7.95 -2.66
C PRO A 269 -23.66 7.86 -1.36
N ILE A 270 -22.97 7.67 -0.22
CA ILE A 270 -23.68 7.57 1.07
C ILE A 270 -23.79 8.91 1.80
N CYS A 271 -22.87 9.84 1.56
CA CYS A 271 -22.91 11.17 2.17
C CYS A 271 -23.80 12.14 1.39
N GLN A 272 -23.98 11.90 0.09
CA GLN A 272 -24.83 12.74 -0.75
C GLN A 272 -26.24 12.15 -0.88
N LYS A 273 -27.23 13.05 -0.94
CA LYS A 273 -28.59 12.70 -1.32
C LYS A 273 -28.67 12.67 -2.84
N THR A 274 -29.01 11.52 -3.40
CA THR A 274 -29.36 11.38 -4.83
C THR A 274 -30.88 11.16 -4.98
N ASN A 275 -31.39 11.26 -6.21
CA ASN A 275 -32.81 11.03 -6.47
C ASN A 275 -33.28 9.61 -6.08
N ASP A 276 -32.36 8.64 -6.16
CA ASP A 276 -32.68 7.21 -5.98
C ASP A 276 -32.19 6.64 -4.64
N ILE A 277 -31.23 7.32 -3.98
CA ILE A 277 -30.62 6.83 -2.74
C ILE A 277 -30.71 7.93 -1.68
N PRO A 278 -31.42 7.68 -0.56
CA PRO A 278 -31.41 8.62 0.55
C PRO A 278 -30.03 8.70 1.19
N GLN A 279 -29.65 9.90 1.62
CA GLN A 279 -28.43 10.12 2.36
C GLN A 279 -28.39 9.23 3.60
N VAL A 280 -27.27 8.54 3.81
CA VAL A 280 -27.00 7.80 5.04
C VAL A 280 -26.55 8.80 6.12
N ASN A 281 -27.31 8.85 7.22
CA ASN A 281 -26.95 9.66 8.38
C ASN A 281 -26.16 8.84 9.41
N LYS A 282 -25.55 9.56 10.35
CA LYS A 282 -24.73 8.92 11.41
C LYS A 282 -25.53 7.99 12.30
N ALA A 283 -26.80 8.36 12.67
CA ALA A 283 -27.66 7.52 13.49
C ALA A 283 -27.95 6.17 12.82
N TYR A 284 -28.27 6.18 11.53
CA TYR A 284 -28.51 4.95 10.79
C TYR A 284 -27.27 4.08 10.68
N LEU A 285 -26.11 4.67 10.35
CA LEU A 285 -24.85 3.92 10.27
C LEU A 285 -24.44 3.36 11.64
N HIS A 286 -24.59 4.14 12.72
CA HIS A 286 -24.41 3.68 14.09
C HIS A 286 -25.31 2.48 14.41
N HIS A 287 -26.60 2.57 14.06
CA HIS A 287 -27.56 1.48 14.28
C HIS A 287 -27.14 0.20 13.55
N LEU A 288 -26.75 0.28 12.28
CA LEU A 288 -26.29 -0.88 11.49
C LEU A 288 -25.11 -1.57 12.16
N PHE A 289 -24.13 -0.81 12.64
CA PHE A 289 -23.00 -1.38 13.39
C PHE A 289 -23.47 -2.00 14.72
N LYS A 290 -24.42 -1.38 15.40
CA LYS A 290 -24.94 -1.86 16.70
C LYS A 290 -25.62 -3.23 16.57
N ILE A 291 -26.35 -3.46 15.49
CA ILE A 291 -27.04 -4.74 15.25
C ILE A 291 -26.19 -5.75 14.49
N GLY A 292 -24.95 -5.38 14.11
CA GLY A 292 -24.03 -6.27 13.37
C GLY A 292 -24.42 -6.49 11.92
N ASP A 293 -25.12 -5.55 11.28
CA ASP A 293 -25.49 -5.66 9.86
C ASP A 293 -24.27 -5.46 8.96
N GLY A 294 -24.05 -6.40 8.04
CA GLY A 294 -22.92 -6.39 7.12
C GLY A 294 -22.88 -5.16 6.20
N SER A 295 -24.02 -4.50 5.95
CA SER A 295 -24.08 -3.26 5.17
C SER A 295 -23.27 -2.14 5.80
N ALA A 296 -23.16 -2.11 7.13
CA ALA A 296 -22.36 -1.11 7.84
C ALA A 296 -20.91 -1.06 7.35
N PHE A 297 -20.27 -2.23 7.19
CA PHE A 297 -18.88 -2.33 6.72
C PHE A 297 -18.72 -1.80 5.30
N ARG A 298 -19.69 -2.13 4.42
CA ARG A 298 -19.69 -1.67 3.02
C ARG A 298 -19.84 -0.16 2.95
N LEU A 299 -20.84 0.40 3.63
CA LEU A 299 -21.12 1.84 3.62
C LEU A 299 -19.94 2.63 4.18
N ALA A 300 -19.40 2.21 5.33
CA ALA A 300 -18.24 2.84 5.94
C ALA A 300 -16.98 2.75 5.04
N SER A 301 -16.76 1.60 4.37
CA SER A 301 -15.62 1.42 3.44
C SER A 301 -15.75 2.32 2.21
N LEU A 302 -16.93 2.43 1.61
CA LEU A 302 -17.17 3.34 0.48
C LEU A 302 -16.88 4.79 0.84
N HIS A 303 -17.30 5.22 2.04
CA HIS A 303 -16.99 6.55 2.54
C HIS A 303 -15.48 6.76 2.71
N ASN A 304 -14.81 5.89 3.46
CA ASN A 304 -13.38 6.00 3.72
C ASN A 304 -12.55 5.98 2.44
N LEU A 305 -12.87 5.10 1.49
CA LEU A 305 -12.20 5.07 0.20
C LEU A 305 -12.37 6.38 -0.57
N ARG A 306 -13.57 7.00 -0.51
CA ARG A 306 -13.77 8.29 -1.20
C ARG A 306 -12.93 9.41 -0.60
N VAL A 307 -12.77 9.46 0.72
CA VAL A 307 -11.88 10.44 1.37
C VAL A 307 -10.46 10.31 0.86
N TYR A 308 -9.94 9.07 0.72
CA TYR A 308 -8.61 8.84 0.15
C TYR A 308 -8.51 9.23 -1.32
N THR A 309 -9.52 8.91 -2.13
CA THR A 309 -9.50 9.32 -3.55
C THR A 309 -9.62 10.82 -3.72
N GLN A 310 -10.43 11.52 -2.89
CA GLN A 310 -10.46 13.00 -2.86
C GLN A 310 -9.09 13.58 -2.51
N LEU A 311 -8.39 13.00 -1.53
CA LEU A 311 -7.03 13.44 -1.19
C LEU A 311 -6.08 13.27 -2.38
N MET A 312 -6.11 12.13 -3.05
CA MET A 312 -5.26 11.89 -4.23
C MET A 312 -5.62 12.80 -5.41
N GLU A 313 -6.89 13.15 -5.57
CA GLU A 313 -7.32 14.15 -6.57
C GLU A 313 -6.74 15.55 -6.28
N ILE A 314 -6.63 15.96 -5.01
CA ILE A 314 -5.99 17.24 -4.64
C ILE A 314 -4.49 17.18 -4.93
N LEU A 315 -3.82 16.10 -4.52
CA LEU A 315 -2.37 15.93 -4.72
C LEU A 315 -1.99 15.78 -6.20
N GLY A 316 -2.86 15.20 -7.02
CA GLY A 316 -2.64 14.99 -8.46
C GLY A 316 -3.00 16.16 -9.36
N LYS A 317 -3.65 17.23 -8.84
CA LYS A 317 -3.88 18.44 -9.62
C LYS A 317 -2.56 19.17 -9.80
N ASP A 318 -2.20 19.45 -11.04
CA ASP A 318 -1.13 20.39 -11.34
C ASP A 318 -1.49 21.76 -10.77
N SER A 319 -0.53 22.41 -10.11
CA SER A 319 -0.66 23.73 -9.52
C SER A 319 -0.70 24.82 -10.60
#